data_aa50dc9f92d25617bdb6cd0927520988
#
_entry.id   aa50dc9f92d25617bdb6cd0927520988
#
_cell.length_a   1.000
_cell.length_b   1.000
_cell.length_c   1.000
_cell.angle_alpha   90.00
_cell.angle_beta   90.00
_cell.angle_gamma   90.00
#
_symmetry.space_group_name_H-M   'P 1'
#
loop_
_entity.id
_entity.type
_entity.pdbx_description
1 polymer ?
#
loop_
_entity_poly.entity_id
_entity_poly.type
_entity_poly.pdbx_seq_one_letter_code
_entity_poly.pdbx_strand_id
1 'polypeptide(L)'
;MELVNLDKETQPPQKGNRMSSTTPVIVDVRPMVPREKHPTIFRTFDGLASGEVMILVNDHNPAPLNYQFQFERPGQFSWTPVMEGPEEWRIEIGKL
;
A
#
# COMPACT_ATOMS: atom_id res chain seq x y z
N MET A 1 -21.16 -15.62 -27.94
CA MET A 1 -20.83 -15.59 -27.56
C MET A 1 -20.63 -15.31 -26.81
N GLU A 2 -20.48 -15.30 -26.89
CA GLU A 2 -20.23 -15.10 -26.24
C GLU A 2 -19.79 -14.71 -25.51
N LEU A 3 -20.00 -14.60 -25.69
CA LEU A 3 -19.62 -14.33 -24.99
C LEU A 3 -19.15 -13.88 -24.33
N VAL A 4 -19.18 -13.76 -24.55
CA VAL A 4 -18.69 -13.41 -23.90
C VAL A 4 -18.28 -12.93 -23.14
N ASN A 5 -18.41 -12.80 -23.28
CA ASN A 5 -17.93 -12.43 -22.53
C ASN A 5 -17.41 -12.01 -21.90
N LEU A 6 -17.49 -11.92 -22.12
CA LEU A 6 -17.01 -11.60 -21.59
C LEU A 6 -16.51 -11.07 -21.03
N ASP A 7 -16.63 -10.90 -21.22
CA ASP A 7 -16.16 -10.48 -20.73
C ASP A 7 -15.76 -9.91 -20.11
N LYS A 8 -16.01 -9.89 -20.24
CA LYS A 8 -15.75 -9.54 -19.72
C LYS A 8 -15.13 -9.10 -19.19
N GLU A 9 -15.18 -9.12 -19.38
CA GLU A 9 -14.70 -8.83 -18.95
C GLU A 9 -14.07 -8.23 -18.65
N THR A 10 -14.35 -8.02 -18.96
CA THR A 10 -13.86 -7.47 -18.69
C THR A 10 -13.32 -6.65 -18.24
N GLN A 11 -13.51 -6.21 -18.22
CA GLN A 11 -13.17 -5.49 -17.80
C GLN A 11 -12.67 -4.75 -17.49
N PRO A 12 -12.83 -4.52 -17.57
CA PRO A 12 -12.43 -3.73 -17.11
C PRO A 12 -12.29 -3.02 -16.60
N PRO A 13 -12.44 -2.73 -16.53
CA PRO A 13 -12.26 -2.09 -15.87
C PRO A 13 -12.20 -1.45 -15.27
N GLN A 14 -12.38 -1.13 -15.15
CA GLN A 14 -12.36 -0.84 -14.55
C GLN A 14 -12.12 -0.21 -13.97
N LYS A 15 -12.41 0.29 -13.97
CA LYS A 15 -12.34 0.62 -13.36
C LYS A 15 -12.59 0.97 -12.69
N GLY A 16 -12.94 1.29 -12.58
CA GLY A 16 -13.28 1.25 -11.96
C GLY A 16 -13.54 1.34 -11.05
N ASN A 17 -13.81 1.37 -10.97
CA ASN A 17 -13.93 1.12 -10.15
C ASN A 17 -13.67 1.00 -9.34
N ARG A 18 -14.05 1.34 -9.31
CA ARG A 18 -13.66 1.08 -8.56
C ARG A 18 -13.60 1.11 -7.64
N MET A 19 -14.00 1.25 -7.61
CA MET A 19 -13.76 0.99 -6.78
C MET A 19 -13.43 0.92 -6.11
N SER A 20 -13.93 1.13 -6.47
CA SER A 20 -13.04 1.06 -5.70
C SER A 20 -12.32 0.00 -5.30
N SER A 21 -11.24 -0.09 -5.55
CA SER A 21 -10.56 -1.25 -5.11
C SER A 21 -10.47 -1.31 -3.61
N THR A 22 -10.74 -2.51 -3.05
CA THR A 22 -10.60 -2.72 -1.62
C THR A 22 -9.41 -3.59 -1.30
N THR A 23 -8.70 -4.09 -2.31
CA THR A 23 -7.54 -4.97 -2.09
C THR A 23 -6.31 -4.13 -1.83
N PRO A 24 -5.66 -4.28 -0.66
CA PRO A 24 -4.44 -3.51 -0.37
C PRO A 24 -3.28 -3.94 -1.24
N VAL A 25 -2.39 -3.00 -1.52
CA VAL A 25 -1.11 -3.31 -2.16
C VAL A 25 -0.16 -3.78 -1.07
N ILE A 26 0.43 -4.96 -1.24
CA ILE A 26 1.37 -5.49 -0.26
C ILE A 26 2.78 -5.07 -0.65
N VAL A 27 3.49 -4.44 0.28
CA VAL A 27 4.86 -3.99 0.05
C VAL A 27 5.74 -4.65 1.10
N ASP A 28 6.39 -5.74 0.73
CA ASP A 28 7.27 -6.47 1.63
C ASP A 28 8.70 -5.99 1.39
N VAL A 29 9.23 -5.22 2.34
CA VAL A 29 10.56 -4.64 2.18
C VAL A 29 11.65 -5.46 2.86
N ARG A 30 11.27 -6.59 3.49
CA ARG A 30 12.26 -7.39 4.22
C ARG A 30 13.42 -7.86 3.35
N PRO A 31 13.19 -8.31 2.09
CA PRO A 31 14.31 -8.77 1.26
C PRO A 31 15.05 -7.65 0.54
N MET A 32 14.60 -6.42 0.65
CA MET A 32 15.20 -5.31 -0.10
C MET A 32 16.46 -4.80 0.57
N VAL A 33 17.39 -4.27 -0.22
CA VAL A 33 18.54 -3.58 0.33
C VAL A 33 18.04 -2.31 1.04
N PRO A 34 18.64 -1.96 2.19
CA PRO A 34 18.08 -0.88 3.02
C PRO A 34 17.89 0.45 2.31
N ARG A 35 18.82 0.85 1.43
CA ARG A 35 18.71 2.16 0.79
C ARG A 35 17.57 2.24 -0.22
N GLU A 36 16.98 1.09 -0.58
CA GLU A 36 15.86 1.07 -1.52
C GLU A 36 14.51 0.97 -0.83
N LYS A 37 14.51 0.71 0.47
CA LYS A 37 13.24 0.46 1.17
C LYS A 37 12.35 1.70 1.21
N HIS A 38 12.85 2.81 1.73
CA HIS A 38 12.05 4.01 1.87
C HIS A 38 11.62 4.58 0.51
N PRO A 39 12.51 4.68 -0.49
CA PRO A 39 12.05 5.15 -1.81
C PRO A 39 10.95 4.29 -2.40
N THR A 40 11.04 2.97 -2.25
CA THR A 40 10.01 2.07 -2.76
C THR A 40 8.68 2.28 -2.05
N ILE A 41 8.72 2.44 -0.72
CA ILE A 41 7.52 2.66 0.07
C ILE A 41 6.86 3.97 -0.35
N PHE A 42 7.62 5.05 -0.47
CA PHE A 42 7.06 6.35 -0.84
C PHE A 42 6.53 6.35 -2.26
N ARG A 43 7.22 5.69 -3.17
CA ARG A 43 6.76 5.59 -4.56
C ARG A 43 5.44 4.83 -4.63
N THR A 44 5.32 3.73 -3.88
CA THR A 44 4.08 2.97 -3.84
C THR A 44 2.96 3.79 -3.25
N PHE A 45 3.24 4.49 -2.14
CA PHE A 45 2.23 5.36 -1.52
C PHE A 45 1.76 6.45 -2.47
N ASP A 46 2.71 7.10 -3.15
CA ASP A 46 2.36 8.19 -4.07
C ASP A 46 1.50 7.70 -5.22
N GLY A 47 1.61 6.44 -5.59
CA GLY A 47 0.79 5.86 -6.64
C GLY A 47 -0.61 5.46 -6.20
N LEU A 48 -0.91 5.49 -4.91
CA LEU A 48 -2.24 5.15 -4.42
C LEU A 48 -3.23 6.27 -4.73
N ALA A 49 -4.47 5.90 -5.00
CA ALA A 49 -5.55 6.88 -5.06
C ALA A 49 -6.09 7.10 -3.66
N SER A 50 -6.79 8.22 -3.46
CA SER A 50 -7.44 8.50 -2.18
C SER A 50 -8.35 7.34 -1.81
N GLY A 51 -8.24 6.89 -0.56
CA GLY A 51 -9.02 5.76 -0.07
C GLY A 51 -8.37 4.41 -0.25
N GLU A 52 -7.31 4.32 -1.05
CA GLU A 52 -6.59 3.07 -1.20
C GLU A 52 -5.57 2.91 -0.08
N VAL A 53 -5.19 1.66 0.17
CA VAL A 53 -4.24 1.36 1.25
C VAL A 53 -3.15 0.44 0.74
N MET A 54 -2.00 0.52 1.41
CA MET A 54 -0.92 -0.43 1.23
C MET A 54 -0.63 -1.08 2.58
N ILE A 55 -0.13 -2.31 2.55
CA ILE A 55 0.33 -3.01 3.75
C ILE A 55 1.85 -3.10 3.67
N LEU A 56 2.51 -2.40 4.56
CA LEU A 56 3.97 -2.49 4.68
C LEU A 56 4.31 -3.70 5.54
N VAL A 57 5.20 -4.55 5.05
CA VAL A 57 5.71 -5.69 5.81
C VAL A 57 7.19 -5.47 6.08
N ASN A 58 7.56 -5.46 7.35
CA ASN A 58 8.93 -5.19 7.78
C ASN A 58 9.33 -6.19 8.85
N ASP A 59 10.61 -6.26 9.17
CA ASP A 59 11.13 -7.18 10.18
C ASP A 59 11.55 -6.46 11.46
N HIS A 60 11.28 -5.18 11.57
CA HIS A 60 11.54 -4.39 12.77
C HIS A 60 10.56 -3.24 12.83
N ASN A 61 10.53 -2.56 13.96
CA ASN A 61 9.59 -1.47 14.20
C ASN A 61 9.85 -0.33 13.21
N PRO A 62 8.85 0.04 12.40
CA PRO A 62 9.03 1.09 11.39
C PRO A 62 8.74 2.50 11.90
N ALA A 63 8.97 2.76 13.18
CA ALA A 63 8.74 4.10 13.73
C ALA A 63 9.53 5.19 13.01
N PRO A 64 10.80 4.98 12.64
CA PRO A 64 11.51 6.03 11.88
C PRO A 64 10.82 6.37 10.56
N LEU A 65 10.25 5.37 9.90
CA LEU A 65 9.52 5.62 8.66
C LEU A 65 8.25 6.43 8.93
N ASN A 66 7.59 6.16 10.06
CA ASN A 66 6.41 6.94 10.43
C ASN A 66 6.75 8.42 10.56
N TYR A 67 7.86 8.72 11.23
CA TYR A 67 8.29 10.11 11.36
C TYR A 67 8.57 10.74 10.00
N GLN A 68 9.18 9.98 9.11
CA GLN A 68 9.47 10.49 7.77
C GLN A 68 8.17 10.78 7.01
N PHE A 69 7.16 9.91 7.14
CA PHE A 69 5.85 10.16 6.53
C PHE A 69 5.22 11.43 7.08
N GLN A 70 5.31 11.63 8.38
CA GLN A 70 4.75 12.84 8.99
C GLN A 70 5.44 14.10 8.46
N PHE A 71 6.71 13.97 8.15
CA PHE A 71 7.49 15.11 7.68
C PHE A 71 7.28 15.36 6.18
N GLU A 72 7.21 14.32 5.39
CA GLU A 72 7.17 14.44 3.93
C GLU A 72 5.77 14.36 3.33
N ARG A 73 4.82 13.78 4.04
CA ARG A 73 3.42 13.65 3.57
C ARG A 73 2.45 14.06 4.65
N PRO A 74 2.63 15.25 5.24
CA PRO A 74 1.79 15.64 6.38
C PRO A 74 0.31 15.68 5.99
N GLY A 75 -0.53 15.06 6.82
CA GLY A 75 -1.96 15.09 6.59
C GLY A 75 -2.46 14.26 5.44
N GLN A 76 -1.59 13.47 4.78
CA GLN A 76 -1.97 12.76 3.58
C GLN A 76 -2.15 11.25 3.80
N PHE A 77 -1.88 10.75 4.98
CA PHE A 77 -1.86 9.32 5.21
C PHE A 77 -2.48 8.93 6.53
N SER A 78 -2.92 7.66 6.61
CA SER A 78 -3.26 7.02 7.87
C SER A 78 -2.22 5.95 8.15
N TRP A 79 -2.01 5.65 9.43
CA TRP A 79 -0.98 4.70 9.86
C TRP A 79 -1.58 3.80 10.92
N THR A 80 -1.85 2.55 10.56
CA THR A 80 -2.53 1.62 11.46
C THR A 80 -1.70 0.35 11.61
N PRO A 81 -1.08 0.12 12.77
CA PRO A 81 -0.35 -1.14 13.00
C PRO A 81 -1.33 -2.30 13.00
N VAL A 82 -0.98 -3.35 12.26
CA VAL A 82 -1.79 -4.55 12.18
C VAL A 82 -1.07 -5.71 12.89
N MET A 83 0.25 -5.72 12.83
CA MET A 83 1.06 -6.72 13.54
C MET A 83 2.31 -6.01 14.04
N GLU A 84 2.61 -6.18 15.33
CA GLU A 84 3.70 -5.43 15.98
C GLU A 84 4.73 -6.36 16.57
N GLY A 85 5.40 -7.09 15.71
CA GLY A 85 6.56 -7.85 16.08
C GLY A 85 6.27 -9.10 16.92
N PRO A 86 7.34 -9.62 17.51
CA PRO A 86 8.71 -9.07 17.46
C PRO A 86 9.42 -9.28 16.12
N GLU A 87 9.03 -10.27 15.32
CA GLU A 87 9.81 -10.60 14.13
C GLU A 87 9.20 -10.08 12.84
N GLU A 88 7.91 -9.85 12.84
CA GLU A 88 7.22 -9.33 11.67
C GLU A 88 6.36 -8.15 12.08
N TRP A 89 6.43 -7.08 11.30
CA TRP A 89 5.67 -5.87 11.53
C TRP A 89 4.86 -5.57 10.28
N ARG A 90 3.56 -5.36 10.45
CA ARG A 90 2.67 -5.01 9.34
C ARG A 90 1.94 -3.74 9.69
N ILE A 91 2.02 -2.77 8.78
CA ILE A 91 1.40 -1.46 8.97
C ILE A 91 0.50 -1.21 7.79
N GLU A 92 -0.75 -0.86 8.08
CA GLU A 92 -1.66 -0.43 7.03
C GLU A 92 -1.51 1.07 6.84
N ILE A 93 -1.04 1.48 5.67
CA ILE A 93 -0.82 2.89 5.35
C ILE A 93 -1.84 3.26 4.27
N GLY A 94 -2.75 4.16 4.62
CA GLY A 94 -3.81 4.56 3.71
C GLY A 94 -3.56 5.94 3.14
N LYS A 95 -4.03 6.16 1.91
CA LYS A 95 -3.98 7.48 1.28
C LYS A 95 -5.29 8.20 1.57
N LEU A 96 -5.20 9.34 2.21
CA LEU A 96 -6.38 10.12 2.58
C LEU A 96 -6.94 10.94 1.41
#